data_421964c6a2c0c077b481844eca5abef4
#
_entry.id   421964c6a2c0c077b481844eca5abef4
#
_cell.length_a   1.000
_cell.length_b   1.000
_cell.length_c   1.000
_cell.angle_alpha   90.00
_cell.angle_beta   90.00
_cell.angle_gamma   90.00
#
_symmetry.space_group_name_H-M   'P 1'
#
loop_
_entity.id
_entity.type
_entity.pdbx_description
1 polymer ?
#
loop_
_entity_poly.entity_id
_entity_poly.type
_entity_poly.pdbx_seq_one_letter_code
_entity_poly.pdbx_strand_id
1 'polypeptide(L)'
;MDTSAIIDIEGLTKDFQIGFWKKHPVRALDGLNLQVHKGEVFGFLGPNGAGKTTTLKILMNLIRPTAGTARILGEKADSTSLHQRIGYLPENPYFYDYLTPEELLRFVGRLFGMRPPSLNRKVDDLLEMVGLQDARAQQLRKFSKGMVQRIGLAQAIINDPEVAFLDEPMSGLDPLGRREVRRTILGLKEKGTTVFFSSHILPDVEALCDRVAIMNRGRLQRVGALHEILKVEIEAHEIVLAGLADADCQGLRPMCEEITPMGDRIQLRVKSQRQVESVISYALTKGGSLVSVNPVRPSLEDYFFTQVGAGKRPEADAATQADS
;
A
#
# COMPACT_ATOMS: atom_id res chain seq x y z
N MET A 1 -20.17 -11.44 5.55
CA MET A 1 -19.38 -11.16 4.35
C MET A 1 -19.23 -12.45 3.59
N ASP A 2 -19.50 -12.45 2.29
CA ASP A 2 -19.32 -13.62 1.44
C ASP A 2 -17.83 -13.97 1.40
N THR A 3 -17.42 -15.09 2.00
CA THR A 3 -16.04 -15.52 2.16
C THR A 3 -15.51 -16.28 0.95
N SER A 4 -16.20 -16.21 -0.20
CA SER A 4 -15.73 -16.87 -1.41
C SER A 4 -14.46 -16.20 -1.93
N ALA A 5 -13.41 -17.01 -2.17
CA ALA A 5 -12.17 -16.53 -2.78
C ALA A 5 -12.45 -16.08 -4.22
N ILE A 6 -12.17 -14.80 -4.51
CA ILE A 6 -12.30 -14.24 -5.86
C ILE A 6 -10.99 -14.34 -6.66
N ILE A 7 -9.86 -14.38 -5.93
CA ILE A 7 -8.55 -14.74 -6.47
C ILE A 7 -8.05 -15.92 -5.66
N ASP A 8 -7.62 -16.97 -6.33
CA ASP A 8 -7.09 -18.18 -5.72
C ASP A 8 -5.81 -18.60 -6.43
N ILE A 9 -4.72 -18.68 -5.68
CA ILE A 9 -3.36 -18.98 -6.16
C ILE A 9 -2.86 -20.21 -5.42
N GLU A 10 -2.45 -21.25 -6.18
CA GLU A 10 -1.98 -22.52 -5.64
C GLU A 10 -0.59 -22.86 -6.19
N GLY A 11 0.41 -22.93 -5.31
CA GLY A 11 1.77 -23.37 -5.60
C GLY A 11 2.47 -22.56 -6.69
N LEU A 12 2.10 -21.27 -6.88
CA LEU A 12 2.57 -20.47 -8.01
C LEU A 12 4.08 -20.25 -7.95
N THR A 13 4.77 -20.72 -8.99
CA THR A 13 6.23 -20.66 -9.09
C THR A 13 6.63 -20.03 -10.41
N LYS A 14 7.66 -19.18 -10.38
CA LYS A 14 8.21 -18.54 -11.57
C LYS A 14 9.72 -18.49 -11.52
N ASP A 15 10.35 -19.15 -12.49
CA ASP A 15 11.77 -19.07 -12.77
C ASP A 15 12.01 -18.29 -14.07
N PHE A 16 12.91 -17.32 -14.02
CA PHE A 16 13.41 -16.60 -15.19
C PHE A 16 14.80 -17.12 -15.56
N GLN A 17 15.08 -17.22 -16.83
CA GLN A 17 16.42 -17.55 -17.35
C GLN A 17 17.15 -16.24 -17.63
N ILE A 18 18.18 -15.91 -16.85
CA ILE A 18 18.97 -14.69 -16.98
C ILE A 18 20.39 -15.05 -17.46
N GLY A 19 20.93 -14.25 -18.37
CA GLY A 19 22.28 -14.41 -18.93
C GLY A 19 22.26 -14.60 -20.42
N PHE A 20 23.26 -14.02 -21.12
CA PHE A 20 23.36 -14.07 -22.58
C PHE A 20 24.02 -15.39 -23.08
N TRP A 21 25.16 -15.77 -22.50
CA TRP A 21 25.92 -16.98 -22.87
C TRP A 21 25.66 -18.16 -21.95
N LYS A 22 25.58 -17.92 -20.64
CA LYS A 22 25.19 -18.95 -19.66
C LYS A 22 23.90 -18.49 -18.97
N LYS A 23 22.81 -19.18 -19.29
CA LYS A 23 21.52 -18.92 -18.64
C LYS A 23 21.53 -19.49 -17.23
N HIS A 24 21.26 -18.66 -16.24
CA HIS A 24 21.07 -19.07 -14.85
C HIS A 24 19.61 -18.88 -14.47
N PRO A 25 18.97 -19.87 -13.84
CA PRO A 25 17.61 -19.71 -13.35
C PRO A 25 17.60 -18.76 -12.14
N VAL A 26 16.75 -17.75 -12.19
CA VAL A 26 16.48 -16.86 -11.06
C VAL A 26 15.02 -17.03 -10.67
N ARG A 27 14.81 -17.56 -9.46
CA ARG A 27 13.48 -17.82 -8.92
C ARG A 27 12.86 -16.54 -8.41
N ALA A 28 11.80 -16.08 -9.08
CA ALA A 28 11.05 -14.89 -8.72
C ALA A 28 9.84 -15.19 -7.83
N LEU A 29 9.26 -16.40 -7.97
CA LEU A 29 8.19 -16.91 -7.09
C LEU A 29 8.48 -18.37 -6.77
N ASP A 30 8.23 -18.75 -5.51
CA ASP A 30 8.54 -20.05 -4.98
C ASP A 30 7.36 -20.61 -4.18
N GLY A 31 6.42 -21.27 -4.89
CA GLY A 31 5.29 -21.97 -4.30
C GLY A 31 4.28 -21.05 -3.60
N LEU A 32 3.97 -19.88 -4.16
CA LEU A 32 3.01 -18.93 -3.59
C LEU A 32 1.62 -19.54 -3.53
N ASN A 33 1.03 -19.57 -2.33
CA ASN A 33 -0.38 -19.89 -2.08
C ASN A 33 -1.06 -18.67 -1.46
N LEU A 34 -2.17 -18.20 -2.06
CA LEU A 34 -2.84 -16.98 -1.62
C LEU A 34 -4.31 -16.97 -2.03
N GLN A 35 -5.18 -16.54 -1.12
CA GLN A 35 -6.60 -16.30 -1.38
C GLN A 35 -6.99 -14.87 -1.04
N VAL A 36 -7.71 -14.23 -1.97
CA VAL A 36 -8.30 -12.89 -1.80
C VAL A 36 -9.81 -13.00 -1.87
N HIS A 37 -10.51 -12.32 -0.98
CA HIS A 37 -11.95 -12.38 -0.86
C HIS A 37 -12.65 -11.26 -1.63
N LYS A 38 -13.90 -11.51 -2.00
CA LYS A 38 -14.70 -10.54 -2.75
C LYS A 38 -14.94 -9.25 -1.95
N GLY A 39 -14.76 -8.10 -2.61
CA GLY A 39 -15.07 -6.77 -2.06
C GLY A 39 -14.06 -6.22 -1.05
N GLU A 40 -12.94 -6.91 -0.81
CA GLU A 40 -11.87 -6.38 0.04
C GLU A 40 -10.85 -5.52 -0.73
N VAL A 41 -10.18 -4.63 -0.03
CA VAL A 41 -8.91 -4.03 -0.48
C VAL A 41 -7.79 -4.87 0.09
N PHE A 42 -7.09 -5.58 -0.79
CA PHE A 42 -6.02 -6.51 -0.44
C PHE A 42 -4.65 -5.91 -0.79
N GLY A 43 -3.79 -5.77 0.21
CA GLY A 43 -2.43 -5.27 0.07
C GLY A 43 -1.43 -6.39 -0.16
N PHE A 44 -0.62 -6.28 -1.22
CA PHE A 44 0.45 -7.21 -1.54
C PHE A 44 1.80 -6.55 -1.30
N LEU A 45 2.35 -6.74 -0.10
CA LEU A 45 3.44 -5.97 0.46
C LEU A 45 4.77 -6.70 0.34
N GLY A 46 5.85 -5.97 0.08
CA GLY A 46 7.20 -6.53 0.07
C GLY A 46 8.23 -5.58 -0.53
N PRO A 47 9.54 -5.83 -0.29
CA PRO A 47 10.60 -5.05 -0.89
C PRO A 47 10.64 -5.21 -2.41
N ASN A 48 11.46 -4.38 -3.07
CA ASN A 48 11.74 -4.55 -4.48
C ASN A 48 12.40 -5.92 -4.72
N GLY A 49 11.96 -6.62 -5.77
CA GLY A 49 12.39 -7.99 -6.04
C GLY A 49 11.69 -9.08 -5.21
N ALA A 50 10.71 -8.77 -4.36
CA ALA A 50 9.96 -9.76 -3.59
C ALA A 50 9.03 -10.67 -4.43
N GLY A 51 8.81 -10.34 -5.70
CA GLY A 51 7.94 -11.11 -6.60
C GLY A 51 6.58 -10.48 -6.86
N LYS A 52 6.29 -9.28 -6.33
CA LYS A 52 4.99 -8.59 -6.44
C LYS A 52 4.53 -8.40 -7.90
N THR A 53 5.29 -7.66 -8.68
CA THR A 53 5.00 -7.40 -10.11
C THR A 53 4.97 -8.70 -10.93
N THR A 54 5.80 -9.69 -10.57
CA THR A 54 5.77 -11.02 -11.23
C THR A 54 4.44 -11.72 -11.00
N THR A 55 3.92 -11.70 -9.78
CA THR A 55 2.61 -12.25 -9.45
C THR A 55 1.51 -11.56 -10.25
N LEU A 56 1.48 -10.22 -10.23
CA LEU A 56 0.51 -9.44 -11.00
C LEU A 56 0.57 -9.75 -12.50
N LYS A 57 1.76 -9.84 -13.08
CA LYS A 57 1.93 -10.18 -14.50
C LYS A 57 1.42 -11.58 -14.85
N ILE A 58 1.52 -12.55 -13.93
CA ILE A 58 0.93 -13.89 -14.13
C ILE A 58 -0.59 -13.81 -14.04
N LEU A 59 -1.15 -13.11 -13.05
CA LEU A 59 -2.59 -12.94 -12.91
C LEU A 59 -3.21 -12.23 -14.12
N MET A 60 -2.46 -11.31 -14.75
CA MET A 60 -2.86 -10.63 -15.99
C MET A 60 -2.58 -11.42 -17.26
N ASN A 61 -2.11 -12.66 -17.14
CA ASN A 61 -1.69 -13.50 -18.29
C ASN A 61 -0.62 -12.85 -19.19
N LEU A 62 0.15 -11.90 -18.66
CA LEU A 62 1.26 -11.26 -19.39
C LEU A 62 2.50 -12.14 -19.44
N ILE A 63 2.67 -13.03 -18.45
CA ILE A 63 3.73 -14.04 -18.40
C ILE A 63 3.15 -15.36 -17.85
N ARG A 64 3.67 -16.49 -18.32
CA ARG A 64 3.26 -17.80 -17.84
C ARG A 64 4.02 -18.21 -16.58
N PRO A 65 3.37 -18.87 -15.62
CA PRO A 65 4.07 -19.48 -14.48
C PRO A 65 4.94 -20.64 -14.94
N THR A 66 5.94 -21.01 -14.14
CA THR A 66 6.75 -22.23 -14.34
C THR A 66 6.02 -23.44 -13.75
N ALA A 67 5.32 -23.27 -12.63
CA ALA A 67 4.46 -24.27 -12.01
C ALA A 67 3.36 -23.60 -11.17
N GLY A 68 2.37 -24.38 -10.75
CA GLY A 68 1.22 -23.91 -10.01
C GLY A 68 0.13 -23.32 -10.89
N THR A 69 -0.95 -22.87 -10.26
CA THR A 69 -2.14 -22.33 -10.93
C THR A 69 -2.64 -21.06 -10.25
N ALA A 70 -3.35 -20.24 -11.02
CA ALA A 70 -4.08 -19.07 -10.49
C ALA A 70 -5.48 -19.02 -11.13
N ARG A 71 -6.47 -18.68 -10.30
CA ARG A 71 -7.86 -18.46 -10.70
C ARG A 71 -8.30 -17.07 -10.29
N ILE A 72 -9.10 -16.44 -11.13
CA ILE A 72 -9.72 -15.14 -10.87
C ILE A 72 -11.19 -15.30 -11.21
N LEU A 73 -12.11 -14.89 -10.32
CA LEU A 73 -13.56 -15.04 -10.52
C LEU A 73 -13.99 -16.50 -10.82
N GLY A 74 -13.26 -17.48 -10.28
CA GLY A 74 -13.45 -18.91 -10.52
C GLY A 74 -12.88 -19.45 -11.84
N GLU A 75 -12.42 -18.57 -12.75
CA GLU A 75 -11.84 -18.93 -14.03
C GLU A 75 -10.29 -18.99 -13.93
N LYS A 76 -9.65 -19.77 -14.80
CA LYS A 76 -8.17 -19.75 -14.89
C LYS A 76 -7.69 -18.36 -15.34
N ALA A 77 -6.58 -17.88 -14.78
CA ALA A 77 -6.03 -16.56 -15.08
C ALA A 77 -5.67 -16.35 -16.57
N ASP A 78 -5.53 -17.42 -17.36
CA ASP A 78 -5.29 -17.36 -18.80
C ASP A 78 -6.58 -17.29 -19.65
N SER A 79 -7.77 -17.22 -19.01
CA SER A 79 -9.06 -17.07 -19.70
C SER A 79 -9.20 -15.67 -20.30
N THR A 80 -9.53 -15.58 -21.58
CA THR A 80 -9.73 -14.29 -22.27
C THR A 80 -11.02 -13.58 -21.83
N SER A 81 -12.00 -14.30 -21.30
CA SER A 81 -13.25 -13.74 -20.74
C SER A 81 -12.99 -12.80 -19.54
N LEU A 82 -11.90 -13.07 -18.80
CA LEU A 82 -11.53 -12.24 -17.65
C LEU A 82 -11.19 -10.80 -18.02
N HIS A 83 -10.63 -10.54 -19.20
CA HIS A 83 -10.23 -9.19 -19.61
C HIS A 83 -11.39 -8.18 -19.62
N GLN A 84 -12.63 -8.63 -19.78
CA GLN A 84 -13.81 -7.77 -19.70
C GLN A 84 -14.22 -7.41 -18.25
N ARG A 85 -13.75 -8.20 -17.27
CA ARG A 85 -14.19 -8.15 -15.87
C ARG A 85 -13.11 -7.70 -14.90
N ILE A 86 -11.87 -7.55 -15.39
CA ILE A 86 -10.73 -7.12 -14.58
C ILE A 86 -10.17 -5.81 -15.10
N GLY A 87 -9.52 -5.05 -14.21
CA GLY A 87 -8.78 -3.85 -14.55
C GLY A 87 -7.32 -3.98 -14.14
N TYR A 88 -6.40 -3.34 -14.85
CA TYR A 88 -4.99 -3.38 -14.53
C TYR A 88 -4.30 -2.03 -14.68
N LEU A 89 -3.63 -1.59 -13.64
CA LEU A 89 -2.71 -0.46 -13.63
C LEU A 89 -1.29 -0.98 -13.41
N PRO A 90 -0.39 -0.92 -14.39
CA PRO A 90 1.03 -1.26 -14.19
C PRO A 90 1.75 -0.17 -13.38
N GLU A 91 2.88 -0.51 -12.76
CA GLU A 91 3.72 0.43 -12.00
C GLU A 91 4.11 1.68 -12.81
N ASN A 92 4.48 1.49 -14.08
CA ASN A 92 4.83 2.54 -15.01
C ASN A 92 3.89 2.47 -16.22
N PRO A 93 2.71 3.12 -16.16
CA PRO A 93 1.78 3.12 -17.27
C PRO A 93 2.37 3.92 -18.43
N TYR A 94 2.26 3.36 -19.63
CA TYR A 94 2.71 4.00 -20.86
C TYR A 94 1.53 4.19 -21.82
N PHE A 95 1.35 5.40 -22.29
CA PHE A 95 0.26 5.80 -23.18
C PHE A 95 0.79 6.42 -24.45
N TYR A 96 -0.05 6.52 -25.47
CA TYR A 96 0.20 7.37 -26.62
C TYR A 96 0.21 8.84 -26.17
N ASP A 97 1.38 9.43 -26.05
CA ASP A 97 1.64 10.70 -25.39
C ASP A 97 1.04 11.92 -26.12
N TYR A 98 0.67 11.77 -27.38
CA TYR A 98 -0.04 12.76 -28.18
C TYR A 98 -1.54 12.83 -27.91
N LEU A 99 -2.13 11.80 -27.27
CA LEU A 99 -3.54 11.81 -26.90
C LEU A 99 -3.79 12.72 -25.70
N THR A 100 -5.04 13.19 -25.60
CA THR A 100 -5.58 13.79 -24.40
C THR A 100 -6.19 12.71 -23.48
N PRO A 101 -6.42 12.98 -22.16
CA PRO A 101 -7.16 12.08 -21.27
C PRO A 101 -8.51 11.63 -21.83
N GLU A 102 -9.27 12.57 -22.39
CA GLU A 102 -10.57 12.25 -22.97
C GLU A 102 -10.45 11.31 -24.17
N GLU A 103 -9.49 11.56 -25.07
CA GLU A 103 -9.26 10.70 -26.23
C GLU A 103 -8.79 9.31 -25.82
N LEU A 104 -7.87 9.22 -24.83
CA LEU A 104 -7.42 7.93 -24.28
C LEU A 104 -8.59 7.13 -23.70
N LEU A 105 -9.38 7.73 -22.82
CA LEU A 105 -10.50 7.03 -22.18
C LEU A 105 -11.57 6.64 -23.21
N ARG A 106 -11.88 7.51 -24.18
CA ARG A 106 -12.79 7.16 -25.29
C ARG A 106 -12.26 6.01 -26.14
N PHE A 107 -10.96 6.00 -26.43
CA PHE A 107 -10.32 4.92 -27.17
C PHE A 107 -10.45 3.59 -26.41
N VAL A 108 -10.06 3.55 -25.14
CA VAL A 108 -10.13 2.34 -24.32
C VAL A 108 -11.57 1.88 -24.09
N GLY A 109 -12.50 2.79 -23.78
CA GLY A 109 -13.91 2.46 -23.62
C GLY A 109 -14.54 1.83 -24.88
N ARG A 110 -14.12 2.27 -26.07
CA ARG A 110 -14.55 1.64 -27.33
C ARG A 110 -14.00 0.22 -27.50
N LEU A 111 -12.79 -0.08 -27.01
CA LEU A 111 -12.25 -1.43 -27.01
C LEU A 111 -13.09 -2.39 -26.12
N PHE A 112 -13.68 -1.86 -25.04
CA PHE A 112 -14.66 -2.57 -24.22
C PHE A 112 -16.09 -2.57 -24.80
N GLY A 113 -16.28 -2.09 -26.06
CA GLY A 113 -17.58 -2.08 -26.73
C GLY A 113 -18.53 -0.95 -26.29
N MET A 114 -18.06 -0.01 -25.48
CA MET A 114 -18.90 1.13 -25.04
C MET A 114 -19.22 2.08 -26.18
N ARG A 115 -20.43 2.62 -26.17
CA ARG A 115 -20.93 3.55 -27.20
C ARG A 115 -21.52 4.82 -26.55
N PRO A 116 -21.52 5.98 -27.27
CA PRO A 116 -22.29 7.13 -26.84
C PRO A 116 -23.79 6.79 -26.72
N PRO A 117 -24.53 7.36 -25.72
CA PRO A 117 -24.10 8.42 -24.80
C PRO A 117 -23.42 7.90 -23.50
N SER A 118 -23.45 6.57 -23.22
CA SER A 118 -22.92 6.00 -21.98
C SER A 118 -21.41 6.21 -21.84
N LEU A 119 -20.66 6.04 -22.94
CA LEU A 119 -19.21 6.28 -22.95
C LEU A 119 -18.85 7.73 -22.56
N ASN A 120 -19.62 8.70 -23.06
CA ASN A 120 -19.36 10.11 -22.75
C ASN A 120 -19.49 10.39 -21.25
N ARG A 121 -20.61 9.93 -20.65
CA ARG A 121 -20.82 10.05 -19.20
C ARG A 121 -19.73 9.35 -18.40
N LYS A 122 -19.36 8.12 -18.80
CA LYS A 122 -18.30 7.37 -18.14
C LYS A 122 -16.96 8.11 -18.16
N VAL A 123 -16.60 8.73 -19.27
CA VAL A 123 -15.37 9.54 -19.38
C VAL A 123 -15.42 10.76 -18.46
N ASP A 124 -16.55 11.48 -18.43
CA ASP A 124 -16.72 12.63 -17.55
C ASP A 124 -16.60 12.21 -16.07
N ASP A 125 -17.30 11.16 -15.66
CA ASP A 125 -17.28 10.61 -14.29
C ASP A 125 -15.86 10.16 -13.88
N LEU A 126 -15.12 9.53 -14.79
CA LEU A 126 -13.77 9.07 -14.51
C LEU A 126 -12.78 10.23 -14.39
N LEU A 127 -12.85 11.23 -15.26
CA LEU A 127 -12.00 12.41 -15.17
C LEU A 127 -12.26 13.20 -13.88
N GLU A 128 -13.52 13.25 -13.43
CA GLU A 128 -13.87 13.83 -12.14
C GLU A 128 -13.29 13.01 -10.98
N MET A 129 -13.51 11.71 -11.01
CA MET A 129 -13.05 10.79 -9.95
C MET A 129 -11.54 10.87 -9.71
N VAL A 130 -10.74 11.03 -10.78
CA VAL A 130 -9.28 11.11 -10.68
C VAL A 130 -8.75 12.54 -10.65
N GLY A 131 -9.62 13.56 -10.61
CA GLY A 131 -9.24 14.98 -10.53
C GLY A 131 -8.46 15.49 -11.74
N LEU A 132 -8.88 15.11 -12.96
CA LEU A 132 -8.23 15.50 -14.22
C LEU A 132 -9.17 16.25 -15.18
N GLN A 133 -10.30 16.77 -14.70
CA GLN A 133 -11.27 17.52 -15.52
C GLN A 133 -10.66 18.73 -16.21
N ASP A 134 -9.89 19.54 -15.45
CA ASP A 134 -9.24 20.75 -15.98
C ASP A 134 -8.15 20.44 -17.00
N ALA A 135 -7.60 19.21 -16.96
CA ALA A 135 -6.57 18.75 -17.88
C ALA A 135 -7.12 17.90 -19.03
N ARG A 136 -8.45 17.78 -19.20
CA ARG A 136 -9.10 16.86 -20.16
C ARG A 136 -8.65 17.03 -21.62
N ALA A 137 -8.30 18.26 -22.01
CA ALA A 137 -7.83 18.61 -23.36
C ALA A 137 -6.31 18.76 -23.46
N GLN A 138 -5.57 18.56 -22.37
CA GLN A 138 -4.12 18.64 -22.36
C GLN A 138 -3.49 17.30 -22.80
N GLN A 139 -2.53 17.35 -23.74
CA GLN A 139 -1.85 16.14 -24.20
C GLN A 139 -1.07 15.46 -23.07
N LEU A 140 -1.08 14.12 -23.04
CA LEU A 140 -0.46 13.29 -22.01
C LEU A 140 1.06 13.50 -21.88
N ARG A 141 1.75 13.88 -22.94
CA ARG A 141 3.19 14.26 -22.90
C ARG A 141 3.51 15.42 -21.97
N LYS A 142 2.51 16.23 -21.59
CA LYS A 142 2.66 17.36 -20.67
C LYS A 142 2.30 16.99 -19.23
N PHE A 143 1.92 15.73 -18.98
CA PHE A 143 1.49 15.27 -17.68
C PHE A 143 2.67 15.06 -16.75
N SER A 144 2.50 15.45 -15.48
CA SER A 144 3.38 15.01 -14.40
C SER A 144 3.20 13.51 -14.17
N LYS A 145 4.19 12.89 -13.50
CA LYS A 145 4.09 11.46 -13.12
C LYS A 145 2.79 11.15 -12.38
N GLY A 146 2.36 12.04 -11.46
CA GLY A 146 1.11 11.89 -10.72
C GLY A 146 -0.14 11.96 -11.61
N MET A 147 -0.14 12.83 -12.62
CA MET A 147 -1.24 12.90 -13.59
C MET A 147 -1.29 11.64 -14.46
N VAL A 148 -0.13 11.12 -14.89
CA VAL A 148 -0.02 9.86 -15.65
C VAL A 148 -0.56 8.69 -14.84
N GLN A 149 -0.22 8.61 -13.55
CA GLN A 149 -0.71 7.56 -12.67
C GLN A 149 -2.23 7.62 -12.48
N ARG A 150 -2.78 8.82 -12.29
CA ARG A 150 -4.23 9.03 -12.11
C ARG A 150 -5.02 8.70 -13.38
N ILE A 151 -4.55 9.09 -14.57
CA ILE A 151 -5.23 8.69 -15.82
C ILE A 151 -5.10 7.20 -16.10
N GLY A 152 -3.98 6.57 -15.68
CA GLY A 152 -3.81 5.12 -15.73
C GLY A 152 -4.82 4.40 -14.85
N LEU A 153 -5.08 4.93 -13.65
CA LEU A 153 -6.11 4.40 -12.77
C LEU A 153 -7.51 4.52 -13.39
N ALA A 154 -7.84 5.68 -13.97
CA ALA A 154 -9.09 5.87 -14.71
C ALA A 154 -9.24 4.87 -15.86
N GLN A 155 -8.17 4.64 -16.63
CA GLN A 155 -8.16 3.62 -17.69
C GLN A 155 -8.39 2.22 -17.13
N ALA A 156 -7.73 1.86 -16.02
CA ALA A 156 -7.84 0.53 -15.42
C ALA A 156 -9.25 0.19 -14.93
N ILE A 157 -10.10 1.19 -14.70
CA ILE A 157 -11.45 1.00 -14.14
C ILE A 157 -12.58 1.41 -15.09
N ILE A 158 -12.26 1.68 -16.36
CA ILE A 158 -13.27 2.17 -17.31
C ILE A 158 -14.38 1.17 -17.61
N ASN A 159 -14.05 -0.13 -17.53
CA ASN A 159 -14.97 -1.24 -17.76
C ASN A 159 -15.78 -1.67 -16.51
N ASP A 160 -15.76 -0.89 -15.42
CA ASP A 160 -16.35 -1.25 -14.12
C ASP A 160 -15.95 -2.65 -13.66
N PRO A 161 -14.64 -2.91 -13.44
CA PRO A 161 -14.14 -4.24 -13.18
C PRO A 161 -14.63 -4.80 -11.85
N GLU A 162 -14.82 -6.12 -11.78
CA GLU A 162 -15.08 -6.83 -10.52
C GLU A 162 -13.81 -6.95 -9.67
N VAL A 163 -12.63 -6.99 -10.33
CA VAL A 163 -11.32 -7.01 -9.68
C VAL A 163 -10.40 -5.99 -10.35
N ALA A 164 -9.83 -5.08 -9.59
CA ALA A 164 -8.82 -4.14 -10.03
C ALA A 164 -7.44 -4.52 -9.48
N PHE A 165 -6.49 -4.77 -10.37
CA PHE A 165 -5.09 -5.04 -10.05
C PHE A 165 -4.26 -3.76 -10.24
N LEU A 166 -3.61 -3.29 -9.18
CA LEU A 166 -2.88 -2.03 -9.20
C LEU A 166 -1.42 -2.28 -8.74
N ASP A 167 -0.48 -2.12 -9.65
CA ASP A 167 0.94 -2.30 -9.33
C ASP A 167 1.55 -0.97 -8.89
N GLU A 168 1.90 -0.86 -7.60
CA GLU A 168 2.49 0.34 -6.98
C GLU A 168 1.73 1.65 -7.30
N PRO A 169 0.39 1.71 -7.10
CA PRO A 169 -0.45 2.81 -7.62
C PRO A 169 -0.10 4.19 -7.05
N MET A 170 0.62 4.27 -5.94
CA MET A 170 0.98 5.51 -5.25
C MET A 170 2.47 5.82 -5.31
N SER A 171 3.26 5.03 -6.05
CA SER A 171 4.70 5.22 -6.16
C SER A 171 5.07 6.52 -6.84
N GLY A 172 5.94 7.31 -6.20
CA GLY A 172 6.45 8.57 -6.74
C GLY A 172 5.43 9.69 -6.82
N LEU A 173 4.30 9.58 -6.12
CA LEU A 173 3.32 10.64 -5.97
C LEU A 173 3.66 11.55 -4.77
N ASP A 174 3.32 12.83 -4.92
CA ASP A 174 3.29 13.77 -3.82
C ASP A 174 2.13 13.45 -2.83
N PRO A 175 2.09 14.04 -1.64
CA PRO A 175 1.05 13.76 -0.65
C PRO A 175 -0.37 13.98 -1.17
N LEU A 176 -0.58 15.00 -2.03
CA LEU A 176 -1.90 15.30 -2.61
C LEU A 176 -2.30 14.21 -3.61
N GLY A 177 -1.40 13.82 -4.52
CA GLY A 177 -1.63 12.74 -5.47
C GLY A 177 -1.93 11.40 -4.80
N ARG A 178 -1.22 11.07 -3.71
CA ARG A 178 -1.51 9.87 -2.89
C ARG A 178 -2.91 9.91 -2.30
N ARG A 179 -3.33 11.05 -1.77
CA ARG A 179 -4.69 11.24 -1.22
C ARG A 179 -5.77 11.00 -2.28
N GLU A 180 -5.58 11.51 -3.49
CA GLU A 180 -6.54 11.32 -4.59
C GLU A 180 -6.62 9.84 -5.01
N VAL A 181 -5.50 9.16 -5.16
CA VAL A 181 -5.47 7.72 -5.47
C VAL A 181 -6.13 6.90 -4.37
N ARG A 182 -5.85 7.18 -3.08
CA ARG A 182 -6.52 6.51 -1.95
C ARG A 182 -8.04 6.69 -2.01
N ARG A 183 -8.50 7.93 -2.25
CA ARG A 183 -9.94 8.22 -2.39
C ARG A 183 -10.58 7.39 -3.50
N THR A 184 -9.90 7.29 -4.64
CA THR A 184 -10.38 6.48 -5.77
C THR A 184 -10.45 4.99 -5.41
N ILE A 185 -9.43 4.43 -4.74
CA ILE A 185 -9.41 3.03 -4.30
C ILE A 185 -10.55 2.74 -3.31
N LEU A 186 -10.78 3.61 -2.34
CA LEU A 186 -11.89 3.47 -1.40
C LEU A 186 -13.25 3.55 -2.10
N GLY A 187 -13.41 4.46 -3.06
CA GLY A 187 -14.63 4.54 -3.87
C GLY A 187 -14.88 3.32 -4.74
N LEU A 188 -13.84 2.59 -5.17
CA LEU A 188 -13.99 1.31 -5.86
C LEU A 188 -14.51 0.23 -4.91
N LYS A 189 -13.96 0.16 -3.70
CA LYS A 189 -14.43 -0.76 -2.66
C LYS A 189 -15.90 -0.53 -2.32
N GLU A 190 -16.31 0.73 -2.15
CA GLU A 190 -17.71 1.10 -1.89
C GLU A 190 -18.66 0.65 -2.99
N LYS A 191 -18.19 0.59 -4.23
CA LYS A 191 -18.93 0.04 -5.39
C LYS A 191 -18.91 -1.49 -5.49
N GLY A 192 -18.21 -2.16 -4.56
CA GLY A 192 -18.11 -3.62 -4.52
C GLY A 192 -16.97 -4.20 -5.36
N THR A 193 -16.11 -3.38 -5.96
CA THR A 193 -14.91 -3.84 -6.67
C THR A 193 -13.90 -4.38 -5.66
N THR A 194 -13.35 -5.57 -5.91
CA THR A 194 -12.20 -6.08 -5.16
C THR A 194 -10.95 -5.40 -5.68
N VAL A 195 -10.15 -4.84 -4.78
CA VAL A 195 -8.90 -4.19 -5.17
C VAL A 195 -7.71 -4.99 -4.65
N PHE A 196 -6.86 -5.44 -5.56
CA PHE A 196 -5.57 -6.06 -5.26
C PHE A 196 -4.47 -5.10 -5.64
N PHE A 197 -3.76 -4.51 -4.67
CA PHE A 197 -2.66 -3.62 -5.01
C PHE A 197 -1.33 -4.03 -4.36
N SER A 198 -0.25 -3.88 -5.13
CA SER A 198 1.09 -4.05 -4.61
C SER A 198 1.60 -2.75 -4.00
N SER A 199 2.40 -2.85 -2.94
CA SER A 199 3.14 -1.71 -2.39
C SER A 199 4.39 -2.15 -1.64
N HIS A 200 5.36 -1.23 -1.55
CA HIS A 200 6.46 -1.29 -0.61
C HIS A 200 6.35 -0.21 0.47
N ILE A 201 5.28 0.61 0.41
CA ILE A 201 5.02 1.74 1.31
C ILE A 201 3.97 1.33 2.33
N LEU A 202 4.41 1.10 3.55
CA LEU A 202 3.61 0.58 4.65
C LEU A 202 2.44 1.49 5.07
N PRO A 203 2.63 2.81 5.23
CA PRO A 203 1.52 3.73 5.56
C PRO A 203 0.37 3.73 4.56
N ASP A 204 0.64 3.46 3.28
CA ASP A 204 -0.41 3.37 2.26
C ASP A 204 -1.26 2.10 2.44
N VAL A 205 -0.59 1.00 2.81
CA VAL A 205 -1.26 -0.29 3.10
C VAL A 205 -2.10 -0.18 4.38
N GLU A 206 -1.54 0.42 5.43
CA GLU A 206 -2.26 0.64 6.70
C GLU A 206 -3.53 1.48 6.53
N ALA A 207 -3.49 2.46 5.64
CA ALA A 207 -4.62 3.36 5.42
C ALA A 207 -5.76 2.77 4.56
N LEU A 208 -5.51 1.70 3.81
CA LEU A 208 -6.43 1.22 2.78
C LEU A 208 -6.88 -0.24 2.95
N CYS A 209 -5.99 -1.11 3.45
CA CYS A 209 -6.20 -2.54 3.35
C CYS A 209 -7.08 -3.12 4.46
N ASP A 210 -7.91 -4.06 4.08
CA ASP A 210 -8.61 -4.95 5.02
C ASP A 210 -7.69 -6.11 5.44
N ARG A 211 -7.01 -6.70 4.44
CA ARG A 211 -6.05 -7.80 4.62
C ARG A 211 -4.80 -7.52 3.80
N VAL A 212 -3.70 -8.11 4.24
CA VAL A 212 -2.39 -7.96 3.58
C VAL A 212 -1.68 -9.30 3.49
N ALA A 213 -0.88 -9.46 2.44
CA ALA A 213 0.12 -10.50 2.31
C ALA A 213 1.51 -9.87 2.28
N ILE A 214 2.43 -10.41 3.09
CA ILE A 214 3.82 -9.97 3.15
C ILE A 214 4.68 -10.95 2.36
N MET A 215 5.35 -10.43 1.34
CA MET A 215 6.22 -11.18 0.45
C MET A 215 7.69 -10.87 0.70
N ASN A 216 8.54 -11.88 0.66
CA ASN A 216 9.98 -11.71 0.66
C ASN A 216 10.65 -12.79 -0.19
N ARG A 217 11.55 -12.40 -1.11
CA ARG A 217 12.33 -13.32 -1.97
C ARG A 217 11.48 -14.39 -2.64
N GLY A 218 10.34 -13.99 -3.20
CA GLY A 218 9.41 -14.87 -3.92
C GLY A 218 8.50 -15.75 -3.06
N ARG A 219 8.58 -15.65 -1.73
CA ARG A 219 7.78 -16.46 -0.80
C ARG A 219 6.83 -15.60 0.02
N LEU A 220 5.64 -16.14 0.28
CA LEU A 220 4.71 -15.58 1.24
C LEU A 220 5.25 -15.80 2.66
N GLN A 221 5.41 -14.72 3.41
CA GLN A 221 5.84 -14.77 4.80
C GLN A 221 4.65 -14.82 5.74
N ARG A 222 3.64 -14.00 5.46
CA ARG A 222 2.42 -13.91 6.26
C ARG A 222 1.25 -13.39 5.44
N VAL A 223 0.04 -13.80 5.78
CA VAL A 223 -1.21 -13.24 5.26
C VAL A 223 -2.23 -13.18 6.38
N GLY A 224 -3.03 -12.12 6.45
CA GLY A 224 -4.07 -11.98 7.46
C GLY A 224 -4.75 -10.61 7.40
N ALA A 225 -5.73 -10.42 8.27
CA ALA A 225 -6.36 -9.13 8.45
C ALA A 225 -5.31 -8.12 8.97
N LEU A 226 -5.35 -6.90 8.42
CA LEU A 226 -4.37 -5.88 8.79
C LEU A 226 -4.32 -5.65 10.31
N HIS A 227 -5.50 -5.55 10.94
CA HIS A 227 -5.62 -5.35 12.38
C HIS A 227 -5.09 -6.53 13.21
N GLU A 228 -5.04 -7.76 12.66
CA GLU A 228 -4.45 -8.94 13.32
C GLU A 228 -2.94 -8.96 13.18
N ILE A 229 -2.43 -8.51 12.03
CA ILE A 229 -0.98 -8.38 11.80
C ILE A 229 -0.41 -7.23 12.64
N LEU A 230 -1.18 -6.14 12.78
CA LEU A 230 -0.87 -4.99 13.63
C LEU A 230 -1.28 -5.17 15.10
N LYS A 231 -1.97 -6.25 15.47
CA LYS A 231 -2.24 -6.64 16.86
C LYS A 231 -0.97 -7.16 17.57
N VAL A 232 0.13 -6.48 17.32
CA VAL A 232 1.27 -6.59 18.23
C VAL A 232 0.90 -5.78 19.46
N GLU A 233 1.16 -6.34 20.64
CA GLU A 233 0.91 -5.73 21.94
C GLU A 233 1.36 -4.27 21.95
N ILE A 234 0.61 -3.40 22.62
CA ILE A 234 1.04 -2.03 22.85
C ILE A 234 2.41 -2.10 23.52
N GLU A 235 3.47 -1.78 22.82
CA GLU A 235 4.84 -1.88 23.31
C GLU A 235 5.11 -0.84 24.40
N ALA A 236 4.50 0.33 24.24
CA ALA A 236 4.66 1.45 25.14
C ALA A 236 3.53 2.46 24.98
N HIS A 237 3.49 3.46 25.85
CA HIS A 237 2.66 4.64 25.70
C HIS A 237 3.55 5.87 25.73
N GLU A 238 3.32 6.79 24.83
CA GLU A 238 3.90 8.13 24.86
C GLU A 238 2.94 9.08 25.52
N ILE A 239 3.42 9.73 26.58
CA ILE A 239 2.67 10.70 27.36
C ILE A 239 3.33 12.07 27.19
N VAL A 240 2.59 13.08 26.78
CA VAL A 240 3.08 14.46 26.72
C VAL A 240 2.44 15.23 27.87
N LEU A 241 3.29 15.80 28.70
CA LEU A 241 2.91 16.65 29.84
C LEU A 241 3.43 18.07 29.66
N ALA A 242 2.73 19.06 30.21
CA ALA A 242 3.14 20.44 30.23
C ALA A 242 3.04 21.03 31.63
N GLY A 243 3.76 22.14 31.92
CA GLY A 243 3.65 22.91 33.15
C GLY A 243 4.32 22.26 34.37
N LEU A 244 5.25 21.33 34.18
CA LEU A 244 6.04 20.75 35.27
C LEU A 244 7.35 21.51 35.45
N ALA A 245 7.77 21.72 36.70
CA ALA A 245 9.09 22.26 37.00
C ALA A 245 10.17 21.21 36.81
N ASP A 246 11.40 21.60 36.46
CA ASP A 246 12.52 20.66 36.22
C ASP A 246 12.77 19.70 37.38
N ALA A 247 12.59 20.18 38.63
CA ALA A 247 12.74 19.35 39.84
C ALA A 247 11.69 18.22 39.89
N ASP A 248 10.46 18.48 39.46
CA ASP A 248 9.37 17.47 39.43
C ASP A 248 9.54 16.48 38.29
N CYS A 249 10.19 16.87 37.19
CA CYS A 249 10.53 15.96 36.08
C CYS A 249 11.49 14.84 36.54
N GLN A 250 12.37 15.09 37.52
CA GLN A 250 13.23 14.05 38.08
C GLN A 250 12.46 12.95 38.81
N GLY A 251 11.34 13.28 39.42
CA GLY A 251 10.45 12.31 40.09
C GLY A 251 9.74 11.36 39.12
N LEU A 252 9.65 11.70 37.85
CA LEU A 252 9.06 10.86 36.80
C LEU A 252 10.03 9.80 36.26
N ARG A 253 11.35 9.98 36.40
CA ARG A 253 12.37 9.05 35.89
C ARG A 253 12.18 7.59 36.31
N PRO A 254 11.83 7.26 37.58
CA PRO A 254 11.60 5.87 37.98
C PRO A 254 10.35 5.22 37.36
N MET A 255 9.42 6.04 36.83
CA MET A 255 8.11 5.60 36.35
C MET A 255 8.09 5.41 34.82
N CYS A 256 9.13 5.83 34.11
CA CYS A 256 9.20 5.82 32.64
C CYS A 256 10.54 5.24 32.15
N GLU A 257 10.57 4.80 30.89
CA GLU A 257 11.79 4.32 30.25
C GLU A 257 12.64 5.47 29.69
N GLU A 258 11.96 6.48 29.18
CA GLU A 258 12.59 7.60 28.52
C GLU A 258 11.84 8.90 28.83
N ILE A 259 12.60 10.00 28.99
CA ILE A 259 12.10 11.36 29.15
C ILE A 259 12.79 12.24 28.14
N THR A 260 12.05 12.86 27.25
CA THR A 260 12.56 13.78 26.23
C THR A 260 11.97 15.18 26.47
N PRO A 261 12.77 16.19 26.78
CA PRO A 261 12.32 17.57 26.87
C PRO A 261 11.88 18.10 25.49
N MET A 262 10.75 18.80 25.45
CA MET A 262 10.19 19.44 24.25
C MET A 262 9.77 20.89 24.54
N GLY A 263 10.74 21.76 24.78
CA GLY A 263 10.49 23.16 25.17
C GLY A 263 9.81 23.27 26.53
N ASP A 264 8.55 23.75 26.56
CA ASP A 264 7.71 23.85 27.75
C ASP A 264 6.99 22.57 28.15
N ARG A 265 7.27 21.47 27.43
CA ARG A 265 6.65 20.16 27.57
C ARG A 265 7.70 19.08 27.76
N ILE A 266 7.24 17.94 28.27
CA ILE A 266 8.06 16.72 28.32
C ILE A 266 7.29 15.58 27.68
N GLN A 267 7.98 14.75 26.91
CA GLN A 267 7.48 13.50 26.40
C GLN A 267 8.08 12.35 27.20
N LEU A 268 7.23 11.43 27.60
CA LEU A 268 7.57 10.28 28.42
C LEU A 268 7.18 9.01 27.69
N ARG A 269 8.02 7.97 27.78
CA ARG A 269 7.69 6.64 27.29
C ARG A 269 7.53 5.67 28.45
N VAL A 270 6.40 4.97 28.51
CA VAL A 270 6.06 3.99 29.56
C VAL A 270 5.54 2.69 28.95
N LYS A 271 5.85 1.54 29.58
CA LYS A 271 5.50 0.20 29.05
C LYS A 271 4.07 -0.23 29.32
N SER A 272 3.49 0.17 30.42
CA SER A 272 2.22 -0.41 30.88
C SER A 272 1.16 0.65 31.16
N GLN A 273 -0.11 0.25 31.02
CA GLN A 273 -1.26 1.08 31.36
C GLN A 273 -1.21 1.58 32.82
N ARG A 274 -0.73 0.76 33.75
CA ARG A 274 -0.56 1.16 35.17
C ARG A 274 0.45 2.30 35.33
N GLN A 275 1.54 2.26 34.55
CA GLN A 275 2.53 3.34 34.58
C GLN A 275 1.95 4.63 33.98
N VAL A 276 1.08 4.55 32.93
CA VAL A 276 0.37 5.71 32.41
C VAL A 276 -0.43 6.40 33.50
N GLU A 277 -1.23 5.64 34.26
CA GLU A 277 -2.05 6.15 35.36
C GLU A 277 -1.20 6.79 36.46
N SER A 278 -0.10 6.14 36.84
CA SER A 278 0.82 6.65 37.86
C SER A 278 1.50 7.95 37.44
N VAL A 279 1.97 8.04 36.20
CA VAL A 279 2.62 9.23 35.62
C VAL A 279 1.64 10.40 35.56
N ILE A 280 0.42 10.17 35.08
CA ILE A 280 -0.61 11.21 34.99
C ILE A 280 -0.99 11.71 36.39
N SER A 281 -1.23 10.78 37.33
CA SER A 281 -1.58 11.15 38.72
C SER A 281 -0.47 11.97 39.37
N TYR A 282 0.79 11.57 39.21
CA TYR A 282 1.93 12.32 39.73
C TYR A 282 2.00 13.73 39.11
N ALA A 283 1.88 13.85 37.78
CA ALA A 283 1.97 15.12 37.08
C ALA A 283 0.86 16.09 37.55
N LEU A 284 -0.38 15.61 37.69
CA LEU A 284 -1.51 16.42 38.14
C LEU A 284 -1.32 16.91 39.60
N THR A 285 -0.75 16.06 40.49
CA THR A 285 -0.47 16.48 41.89
C THR A 285 0.61 17.56 41.99
N LYS A 286 1.47 17.66 40.96
CA LYS A 286 2.55 18.65 40.86
C LYS A 286 2.17 19.88 40.06
N GLY A 287 0.90 20.04 39.72
CA GLY A 287 0.39 21.19 38.95
C GLY A 287 0.63 21.13 37.46
N GLY A 288 1.14 20.01 36.96
CA GLY A 288 1.27 19.75 35.53
C GLY A 288 -0.08 19.44 34.86
N SER A 289 -0.10 19.44 33.55
CA SER A 289 -1.27 19.11 32.72
C SER A 289 -0.95 18.05 31.70
N LEU A 290 -1.91 17.18 31.42
CA LEU A 290 -1.84 16.18 30.37
C LEU A 290 -2.15 16.83 29.02
N VAL A 291 -1.24 16.70 28.06
CA VAL A 291 -1.43 17.17 26.67
C VAL A 291 -1.95 16.03 25.79
N SER A 292 -1.30 14.87 25.85
CA SER A 292 -1.74 13.69 25.09
C SER A 292 -1.22 12.39 25.70
N VAL A 293 -1.94 11.28 25.40
CA VAL A 293 -1.48 9.89 25.62
C VAL A 293 -1.70 9.15 24.34
N ASN A 294 -0.61 8.64 23.75
CA ASN A 294 -0.65 7.88 22.51
C ASN A 294 -0.07 6.47 22.75
N PRO A 295 -0.81 5.40 22.44
CA PRO A 295 -0.24 4.07 22.46
C PRO A 295 0.80 3.93 21.34
N VAL A 296 2.01 3.55 21.68
CA VAL A 296 3.06 3.19 20.72
C VAL A 296 2.81 1.74 20.34
N ARG A 297 2.41 1.56 19.09
CA ARG A 297 2.27 0.25 18.47
C ARG A 297 3.44 0.07 17.50
N PRO A 298 4.01 -1.15 17.37
CA PRO A 298 4.93 -1.40 16.30
C PRO A 298 4.23 -1.06 14.98
N SER A 299 4.89 -0.32 14.15
CA SER A 299 4.42 -0.07 12.79
C SER A 299 4.56 -1.35 11.96
N LEU A 300 3.84 -1.45 10.82
CA LEU A 300 4.15 -2.48 9.83
C LEU A 300 5.64 -2.44 9.44
N GLU A 301 6.29 -1.28 9.52
CA GLU A 301 7.73 -1.13 9.28
C GLU A 301 8.56 -1.93 10.29
N ASP A 302 8.28 -1.79 11.57
CA ASP A 302 8.99 -2.53 12.63
C ASP A 302 8.76 -4.04 12.49
N TYR A 303 7.51 -4.43 12.21
CA TYR A 303 7.17 -5.82 11.93
C TYR A 303 7.90 -6.33 10.68
N PHE A 304 7.91 -5.53 9.63
CA PHE A 304 8.56 -5.86 8.37
C PHE A 304 10.08 -6.00 8.55
N PHE A 305 10.74 -5.07 9.25
CA PHE A 305 12.16 -5.15 9.57
C PHE A 305 12.49 -6.35 10.44
N THR A 306 11.62 -6.72 11.37
CA THR A 306 11.84 -7.89 12.22
C THR A 306 11.72 -9.20 11.44
N GLN A 307 10.76 -9.32 10.52
CA GLN A 307 10.52 -10.55 9.75
C GLN A 307 11.37 -10.65 8.47
N VAL A 308 11.70 -9.53 7.84
CA VAL A 308 12.43 -9.46 6.57
C VAL A 308 13.90 -9.10 6.78
N GLY A 309 14.21 -8.42 7.86
CA GLY A 309 15.49 -7.83 8.19
C GLY A 309 16.20 -8.46 9.37
N ALA A 310 16.36 -9.77 9.42
CA ALA A 310 17.43 -10.38 10.25
C ALA A 310 18.82 -10.07 9.63
N GLY A 311 19.07 -8.79 9.33
CA GLY A 311 20.34 -8.31 8.77
C GLY A 311 20.39 -6.79 8.74
N LYS A 312 20.90 -6.20 9.82
CA LYS A 312 21.39 -4.80 9.98
C LYS A 312 20.36 -3.69 9.72
N ARG A 313 19.96 -3.00 10.80
CA ARG A 313 19.53 -1.60 10.74
C ARG A 313 20.61 -0.81 9.99
N PRO A 314 20.26 0.07 9.02
CA PRO A 314 21.20 1.09 8.61
C PRO A 314 21.41 1.99 9.83
N GLU A 315 22.64 2.03 10.34
CA GLU A 315 23.08 3.10 11.24
C GLU A 315 22.79 4.42 10.55
N ALA A 316 22.07 5.28 11.22
CA ALA A 316 21.88 6.65 10.81
C ALA A 316 23.29 7.25 10.65
N ASP A 317 23.66 7.59 9.41
CA ASP A 317 24.86 8.37 9.12
C ASP A 317 24.79 9.68 9.91
N ALA A 318 25.45 9.68 11.05
CA ALA A 318 25.82 10.88 11.76
C ALA A 318 26.79 11.65 10.85
N ALA A 319 26.33 12.78 10.37
CA ALA A 319 27.10 13.76 9.64
C ALA A 319 28.47 13.99 10.30
N THR A 320 29.53 13.62 9.61
CA THR A 320 30.85 14.18 9.86
C THR A 320 31.07 15.28 8.82
N GLN A 321 30.71 16.48 9.20
CA GLN A 321 31.43 17.65 8.70
C GLN A 321 32.74 17.76 9.48
N ALA A 322 33.89 17.72 8.82
CA ALA A 322 35.03 18.54 9.15
C ALA A 322 36.13 18.37 8.08
N ASP A 323 36.51 19.50 7.51
CA ASP A 323 37.85 19.90 7.02
C ASP A 323 38.51 19.10 5.86
N SER A 324 38.47 19.67 4.66
CA SER A 324 39.61 20.33 3.99
C SER A 324 39.17 20.94 2.66
#